data_213292662a08119e4b62969c0091937d
#
_entry.id   213292662a08119e4b62969c0091937d
#
_cell.length_a   1.000
_cell.length_b   1.000
_cell.length_c   1.000
_cell.angle_alpha   90.00
_cell.angle_beta   90.00
_cell.angle_gamma   90.00
#
_symmetry.space_group_name_H-M   'P 1'
#
loop_
_entity.id
_entity.type
_entity.pdbx_description
1 polymer ?
#
loop_
_entity_poly.entity_id
_entity_poly.type
_entity_poly.pdbx_seq_one_letter_code
_entity_poly.pdbx_strand_id
1 'polypeptide(L)'
;MKSNDNEKDQISKPKILTLTNGPYYLINNMKAKIVDNLQNSKGEPLSTISGIALCRCGASKHKPFCDGTHSIIGFSSVNKTLNDNNKAFRENRRDYMGKEITIHDNRKICSHAAECVKDLPSVFKLGNKPWIDPNGAETEQIINTVQKCPSGALSFSIDGVEYRNPSEQRNPMVTVSKNGPFCITGGIELIGENIRFGDGASLEHYALCRCGASNNKPFCDGEHGRINFRDEQ
;
A
#
# COMPACT_ATOMS: atom_id res chain seq x y z
N MET A 1 -1.21 47.14 -20.15
CA MET A 1 -1.53 46.29 -19.01
C MET A 1 -2.11 44.98 -19.54
N LYS A 2 -1.32 43.91 -19.63
CA LYS A 2 -1.78 42.57 -19.97
C LYS A 2 -1.62 41.76 -18.71
N SER A 3 -2.75 41.38 -18.11
CA SER A 3 -2.82 40.48 -16.97
C SER A 3 -2.37 39.09 -17.43
N ASN A 4 -1.34 38.58 -16.79
CA ASN A 4 -0.87 37.19 -16.93
C ASN A 4 -1.82 36.29 -16.17
N ASP A 5 -2.85 35.76 -16.82
CA ASP A 5 -3.65 34.63 -16.34
C ASP A 5 -2.93 33.33 -16.71
N ASN A 6 -1.93 32.94 -15.94
CA ASN A 6 -1.27 31.64 -15.99
C ASN A 6 -1.15 31.05 -14.58
N GLU A 7 -2.22 31.07 -13.78
CA GLU A 7 -2.42 30.11 -12.73
C GLU A 7 -3.01 28.84 -13.38
N LYS A 8 -2.14 27.99 -13.92
CA LYS A 8 -2.49 26.61 -14.18
C LYS A 8 -2.96 26.03 -12.85
N ASP A 9 -4.25 25.70 -12.75
CA ASP A 9 -4.82 24.90 -11.66
C ASP A 9 -3.93 23.66 -11.44
N GLN A 10 -3.01 23.75 -10.48
CA GLN A 10 -2.34 22.55 -9.97
C GLN A 10 -3.42 21.76 -9.22
N ILE A 11 -3.99 20.78 -9.92
CA ILE A 11 -4.87 19.80 -9.30
C ILE A 11 -4.05 19.18 -8.18
N SER A 12 -4.33 19.58 -6.94
CA SER A 12 -3.63 19.03 -5.77
C SER A 12 -3.91 17.53 -5.71
N LYS A 13 -2.84 16.73 -5.58
CA LYS A 13 -2.97 15.28 -5.42
C LYS A 13 -3.88 14.97 -4.24
N PRO A 14 -4.71 13.90 -4.32
CA PRO A 14 -5.49 13.46 -3.18
C PRO A 14 -4.57 13.06 -2.02
N LYS A 15 -5.10 13.13 -0.80
CA LYS A 15 -4.40 12.77 0.43
C LYS A 15 -5.22 11.79 1.24
N ILE A 16 -4.55 10.93 1.98
CA ILE A 16 -5.18 10.03 2.94
C ILE A 16 -4.78 10.46 4.34
N LEU A 17 -5.78 10.86 5.15
CA LEU A 17 -5.59 11.19 6.55
C LEU A 17 -5.96 9.99 7.40
N THR A 18 -5.08 9.57 8.32
CA THR A 18 -5.37 8.51 9.28
C THR A 18 -5.85 9.12 10.59
N LEU A 19 -7.07 8.81 11.01
CA LEU A 19 -7.58 9.27 12.30
C LEU A 19 -7.18 8.31 13.42
N THR A 20 -6.77 8.85 14.56
CA THR A 20 -6.45 8.03 15.75
C THR A 20 -7.68 7.25 16.18
N ASN A 21 -7.54 5.91 16.22
CA ASN A 21 -8.60 4.94 16.50
C ASN A 21 -9.84 5.06 15.60
N GLY A 22 -9.67 5.67 14.43
CA GLY A 22 -10.72 5.97 13.47
C GLY A 22 -10.44 5.47 12.06
N PRO A 23 -11.26 5.92 11.09
CA PRO A 23 -11.13 5.56 9.68
C PRO A 23 -9.93 6.22 9.00
N TYR A 24 -9.72 5.88 7.74
CA TYR A 24 -8.97 6.71 6.81
C TYR A 24 -9.92 7.72 6.18
N TYR A 25 -9.47 8.96 6.03
CA TYR A 25 -10.17 9.96 5.25
C TYR A 25 -9.44 10.18 3.93
N LEU A 26 -10.10 9.86 2.82
CA LEU A 26 -9.61 10.22 1.49
C LEU A 26 -10.12 11.62 1.17
N ILE A 27 -9.19 12.56 1.03
CA ILE A 27 -9.46 13.96 0.78
C ILE A 27 -8.93 14.29 -0.60
N ASN A 28 -9.81 14.73 -1.49
CA ASN A 28 -9.43 15.35 -2.74
C ASN A 28 -9.38 16.87 -2.56
N ASN A 29 -8.96 17.61 -3.59
CA ASN A 29 -8.98 19.06 -3.58
C ASN A 29 -10.37 19.55 -3.11
N MET A 30 -10.41 20.47 -2.14
CA MET A 30 -11.64 20.99 -1.53
C MET A 30 -12.61 21.63 -2.54
N LYS A 31 -12.17 21.90 -3.77
CA LYS A 31 -13.00 22.37 -4.89
C LYS A 31 -13.67 21.23 -5.67
N ALA A 32 -13.20 19.99 -5.56
CA ALA A 32 -13.78 18.86 -6.27
C ALA A 32 -14.97 18.30 -5.47
N LYS A 33 -16.15 18.28 -6.08
CA LYS A 33 -17.38 17.74 -5.46
C LYS A 33 -17.42 16.21 -5.41
N ILE A 34 -16.57 15.53 -6.19
CA ILE A 34 -16.54 14.08 -6.34
C ILE A 34 -15.10 13.60 -6.14
N VAL A 35 -14.93 12.52 -5.41
CA VAL A 35 -13.67 11.79 -5.34
C VAL A 35 -13.76 10.62 -6.31
N ASP A 36 -13.02 10.70 -7.38
CA ASP A 36 -12.94 9.69 -8.45
C ASP A 36 -11.68 8.80 -8.32
N ASN A 37 -10.90 9.02 -7.26
CA ASN A 37 -9.68 8.26 -6.98
C ASN A 37 -9.92 7.02 -6.10
N LEU A 38 -11.10 6.40 -6.19
CA LEU A 38 -11.47 5.18 -5.49
C LEU A 38 -12.13 4.20 -6.44
N GLN A 39 -11.64 2.96 -6.46
CA GLN A 39 -12.18 1.88 -7.29
C GLN A 39 -12.18 0.54 -6.54
N ASN A 40 -12.99 -0.41 -7.03
CA ASN A 40 -12.96 -1.78 -6.56
C ASN A 40 -11.82 -2.59 -7.22
N SER A 41 -11.70 -3.86 -6.87
CA SER A 41 -10.66 -4.77 -7.42
C SER A 41 -10.79 -5.09 -8.90
N LYS A 42 -11.91 -4.71 -9.55
CA LYS A 42 -12.14 -4.86 -10.99
C LYS A 42 -11.86 -3.57 -11.75
N GLY A 43 -11.46 -2.48 -11.05
CA GLY A 43 -11.25 -1.16 -11.63
C GLY A 43 -12.54 -0.35 -11.81
N GLU A 44 -13.67 -0.81 -11.26
CA GLU A 44 -14.94 -0.09 -11.34
C GLU A 44 -14.93 1.06 -10.32
N PRO A 45 -15.28 2.30 -10.72
CA PRO A 45 -15.27 3.44 -9.82
C PRO A 45 -16.27 3.28 -8.66
N LEU A 46 -15.82 3.64 -7.46
CA LEU A 46 -16.67 3.79 -6.29
C LEU A 46 -16.86 5.28 -6.05
N SER A 47 -17.71 5.89 -6.88
CA SER A 47 -17.95 7.34 -6.86
C SER A 47 -18.58 7.79 -5.56
N THR A 48 -18.06 8.85 -4.96
CA THR A 48 -18.60 9.41 -3.74
C THR A 48 -18.45 10.94 -3.73
N ILE A 49 -19.21 11.56 -2.82
CA ILE A 49 -19.11 12.99 -2.49
C ILE A 49 -17.78 13.22 -1.76
N SER A 50 -17.18 14.40 -1.87
CA SER A 50 -15.89 14.74 -1.26
C SER A 50 -15.84 14.44 0.25
N GLY A 51 -14.71 13.85 0.72
CA GLY A 51 -14.50 13.56 2.13
C GLY A 51 -14.97 12.18 2.56
N ILE A 52 -14.39 11.15 1.93
CA ILE A 52 -14.78 9.75 2.18
C ILE A 52 -14.06 9.20 3.40
N ALA A 53 -14.84 8.66 4.34
CA ALA A 53 -14.34 7.84 5.42
C ALA A 53 -14.29 6.36 4.99
N LEU A 54 -13.08 5.78 4.93
CA LEU A 54 -12.85 4.38 4.59
C LEU A 54 -12.64 3.55 5.84
N CYS A 55 -13.27 2.38 5.89
CA CYS A 55 -13.19 1.47 7.04
C CYS A 55 -11.77 0.98 7.27
N ARG A 56 -11.28 1.15 8.52
CA ARG A 56 -9.96 0.71 8.96
C ARG A 56 -10.04 -0.43 9.98
N CYS A 57 -11.16 -0.57 10.69
CA CYS A 57 -11.36 -1.56 11.75
C CYS A 57 -11.78 -2.95 11.25
N GLY A 58 -12.23 -3.04 10.00
CA GLY A 58 -12.68 -4.29 9.37
C GLY A 58 -14.11 -4.72 9.74
N ALA A 59 -14.79 -4.02 10.65
CA ALA A 59 -16.10 -4.42 11.19
C ALA A 59 -17.29 -3.61 10.63
N SER A 60 -17.06 -2.60 9.79
CA SER A 60 -18.14 -1.86 9.13
C SER A 60 -19.09 -2.79 8.38
N LYS A 61 -20.38 -2.52 8.42
CA LYS A 61 -21.42 -3.21 7.65
C LYS A 61 -21.54 -2.64 6.21
N HIS A 62 -20.90 -1.50 5.96
CA HIS A 62 -20.96 -0.78 4.66
C HIS A 62 -19.56 -0.69 4.01
N LYS A 63 -18.76 -1.77 4.11
CA LYS A 63 -17.42 -1.80 3.49
C LYS A 63 -17.48 -1.46 1.99
N PRO A 64 -16.54 -0.67 1.47
CA PRO A 64 -15.30 -0.22 2.10
C PRO A 64 -15.45 1.03 3.00
N PHE A 65 -16.65 1.58 3.16
CA PHE A 65 -16.90 2.83 3.88
C PHE A 65 -17.00 2.61 5.39
N CYS A 66 -16.68 3.65 6.15
CA CYS A 66 -16.82 3.65 7.60
C CYS A 66 -18.27 3.98 8.00
N ASP A 67 -18.83 3.22 8.94
CA ASP A 67 -20.17 3.41 9.51
C ASP A 67 -20.13 3.74 11.02
N GLY A 68 -18.96 4.04 11.57
CA GLY A 68 -18.79 4.34 12.98
C GLY A 68 -18.58 3.12 13.89
N THR A 69 -18.70 1.89 13.37
CA THR A 69 -18.54 0.65 14.17
C THR A 69 -17.20 0.59 14.90
N HIS A 70 -16.12 1.24 14.39
CA HIS A 70 -14.83 1.31 15.06
C HIS A 70 -14.90 1.81 16.51
N SER A 71 -15.79 2.78 16.79
CA SER A 71 -15.98 3.32 18.15
C SER A 71 -16.67 2.31 19.07
N ILE A 72 -17.62 1.54 18.53
CA ILE A 72 -18.40 0.53 19.28
C ILE A 72 -17.53 -0.63 19.71
N ILE A 73 -16.63 -1.10 18.81
CA ILE A 73 -15.78 -2.27 19.08
C ILE A 73 -14.46 -1.90 19.80
N GLY A 74 -14.24 -0.64 20.12
CA GLY A 74 -12.98 -0.19 20.73
C GLY A 74 -11.77 -0.40 19.82
N PHE A 75 -11.88 -0.11 18.52
CA PHE A 75 -10.78 -0.27 17.58
C PHE A 75 -9.56 0.56 17.98
N SER A 76 -8.38 -0.09 18.04
CA SER A 76 -7.11 0.58 18.29
C SER A 76 -6.27 0.69 17.01
N SER A 77 -5.83 1.90 16.70
CA SER A 77 -4.92 2.17 15.59
C SER A 77 -3.44 2.07 15.97
N VAL A 78 -3.12 1.68 17.20
CA VAL A 78 -1.74 1.56 17.69
C VAL A 78 -0.96 0.57 16.82
N ASN A 79 0.21 1.00 16.38
CA ASN A 79 1.17 0.13 15.72
C ASN A 79 1.92 -0.67 16.78
N LYS A 80 1.68 -1.97 16.85
CA LYS A 80 2.28 -2.86 17.85
C LYS A 80 3.77 -3.07 17.65
N THR A 81 4.28 -2.79 16.44
CA THR A 81 5.72 -2.97 16.12
C THR A 81 6.57 -1.77 16.52
N LEU A 82 5.97 -0.62 16.85
CA LEU A 82 6.71 0.59 17.24
C LEU A 82 7.22 0.56 18.69
N ASN A 83 6.74 -0.34 19.52
CA ASN A 83 7.12 -0.42 20.93
C ASN A 83 8.50 -1.03 21.17
N ASP A 84 9.09 -1.66 20.18
CA ASP A 84 10.46 -2.20 20.24
C ASP A 84 11.45 -1.20 19.61
N ASN A 85 12.02 -0.34 20.44
CA ASN A 85 13.22 0.49 20.24
C ASN A 85 13.84 0.50 18.83
N ASN A 86 13.18 1.11 17.84
CA ASN A 86 13.72 1.46 16.51
C ASN A 86 14.48 0.34 15.71
N LYS A 87 14.77 -0.80 16.30
CA LYS A 87 15.48 -1.92 15.65
C LYS A 87 14.61 -2.74 14.69
N ALA A 88 13.33 -2.91 15.03
CA ALA A 88 12.44 -3.86 14.33
C ALA A 88 12.18 -3.54 12.84
N PHE A 89 12.29 -2.27 12.42
CA PHE A 89 12.02 -1.87 11.04
C PHE A 89 13.16 -2.18 10.06
N ARG A 90 14.40 -2.07 10.50
CA ARG A 90 15.59 -2.37 9.66
C ARG A 90 15.88 -3.87 9.55
N GLU A 91 15.54 -4.64 10.58
CA GLU A 91 15.90 -6.05 10.69
C GLU A 91 15.08 -7.01 9.82
N ASN A 92 14.02 -6.53 9.14
CA ASN A 92 13.14 -7.39 8.37
C ASN A 92 13.27 -7.26 6.85
N ARG A 93 14.05 -6.30 6.36
CA ARG A 93 14.45 -6.24 4.97
C ARG A 93 15.56 -7.26 4.73
N ARG A 94 15.43 -8.04 3.68
CA ARG A 94 16.44 -8.98 3.22
C ARG A 94 16.82 -8.67 1.79
N ASP A 95 18.10 -8.78 1.51
CA ASP A 95 18.66 -8.56 0.20
C ASP A 95 19.07 -9.90 -0.39
N TYR A 96 18.64 -10.18 -1.60
CA TYR A 96 18.94 -11.38 -2.36
C TYR A 96 19.79 -10.97 -3.56
N MET A 97 21.08 -11.22 -3.47
CA MET A 97 22.06 -10.82 -4.49
C MET A 97 22.10 -11.81 -5.63
N GLY A 98 21.86 -11.35 -6.84
CA GLY A 98 22.03 -12.07 -8.10
C GLY A 98 23.30 -11.60 -8.83
N LYS A 99 23.49 -12.10 -10.06
CA LYS A 99 24.62 -11.71 -10.91
C LYS A 99 24.47 -10.28 -11.44
N GLU A 100 23.27 -9.89 -11.83
CA GLU A 100 22.97 -8.60 -12.47
C GLU A 100 22.03 -7.73 -11.64
N ILE A 101 21.25 -8.34 -10.75
CA ILE A 101 20.21 -7.66 -9.97
C ILE A 101 20.22 -8.14 -8.52
N THR A 102 20.02 -7.23 -7.59
CA THR A 102 19.70 -7.56 -6.20
C THR A 102 18.23 -7.29 -5.94
N ILE A 103 17.51 -8.28 -5.43
CA ILE A 103 16.11 -8.13 -5.04
C ILE A 103 16.05 -7.86 -3.53
N HIS A 104 15.32 -6.82 -3.14
CA HIS A 104 15.07 -6.45 -1.76
C HIS A 104 13.66 -6.84 -1.36
N ASP A 105 13.50 -7.45 -0.18
CA ASP A 105 12.22 -7.91 0.35
C ASP A 105 12.01 -7.40 1.78
N ASN A 106 10.98 -6.59 1.99
CA ASN A 106 10.55 -6.15 3.31
C ASN A 106 9.22 -6.81 3.69
N ARG A 107 9.29 -7.93 4.39
CA ARG A 107 8.11 -8.72 4.78
C ARG A 107 7.15 -7.99 5.74
N LYS A 108 7.60 -6.94 6.44
CA LYS A 108 6.74 -6.16 7.37
C LYS A 108 5.65 -5.37 6.67
N ILE A 109 5.87 -5.02 5.41
CA ILE A 109 4.91 -4.27 4.59
C ILE A 109 4.34 -5.12 3.46
N CYS A 110 4.64 -6.42 3.42
CA CYS A 110 4.10 -7.33 2.42
C CYS A 110 2.62 -7.59 2.66
N SER A 111 1.78 -7.21 1.71
CA SER A 111 0.33 -7.46 1.77
C SER A 111 -0.08 -8.91 1.47
N HIS A 112 0.88 -9.76 1.13
CA HIS A 112 0.67 -11.17 0.75
C HIS A 112 -0.30 -11.36 -0.42
N ALA A 113 -0.33 -10.41 -1.36
CA ALA A 113 -1.15 -10.50 -2.58
C ALA A 113 -0.77 -11.67 -3.50
N ALA A 114 0.44 -12.23 -3.29
CA ALA A 114 1.00 -13.36 -4.03
C ALA A 114 1.24 -13.12 -5.53
N GLU A 115 1.20 -11.87 -5.99
CA GLU A 115 1.44 -11.53 -7.40
C GLU A 115 2.83 -11.99 -7.87
N CYS A 116 3.87 -11.76 -7.05
CA CYS A 116 5.24 -12.18 -7.36
C CYS A 116 5.38 -13.70 -7.55
N VAL A 117 4.72 -14.49 -6.70
CA VAL A 117 4.77 -15.96 -6.76
C VAL A 117 4.00 -16.51 -7.95
N LYS A 118 2.88 -15.87 -8.31
CA LYS A 118 2.07 -16.27 -9.49
C LYS A 118 2.74 -15.88 -10.78
N ASP A 119 3.31 -14.66 -10.82
CA ASP A 119 3.86 -14.09 -12.04
C ASP A 119 5.22 -14.72 -12.41
N LEU A 120 6.10 -14.94 -11.41
CA LEU A 120 7.45 -15.43 -11.66
C LEU A 120 7.89 -16.48 -10.62
N PRO A 121 7.31 -17.69 -10.63
CA PRO A 121 7.60 -18.76 -9.67
C PRO A 121 9.02 -19.30 -9.76
N SER A 122 9.74 -19.11 -10.85
CA SER A 122 11.16 -19.47 -10.99
C SER A 122 12.07 -18.64 -10.08
N VAL A 123 11.67 -17.40 -9.78
CA VAL A 123 12.37 -16.48 -8.89
C VAL A 123 11.78 -16.51 -7.49
N PHE A 124 10.45 -16.42 -7.36
CA PHE A 124 9.74 -16.32 -6.06
C PHE A 124 9.19 -17.69 -5.65
N LYS A 125 9.98 -18.47 -4.91
CA LYS A 125 9.78 -19.90 -4.60
C LYS A 125 9.15 -20.07 -3.22
N LEU A 126 7.81 -20.00 -3.13
CA LEU A 126 7.10 -20.16 -1.86
C LEU A 126 7.46 -21.48 -1.17
N GLY A 127 7.82 -21.41 0.11
CA GLY A 127 8.23 -22.60 0.91
C GLY A 127 9.72 -22.92 0.85
N ASN A 128 10.49 -22.36 -0.08
CA ASN A 128 11.92 -22.58 -0.19
C ASN A 128 12.73 -21.63 0.72
N LYS A 129 13.99 -21.98 0.96
CA LYS A 129 14.98 -21.14 1.66
C LYS A 129 16.31 -21.21 0.91
N PRO A 130 16.77 -20.10 0.29
CA PRO A 130 16.07 -18.81 0.16
C PRO A 130 14.82 -18.91 -0.70
N TRP A 131 13.80 -18.06 -0.43
CA TRP A 131 12.54 -18.04 -1.18
C TRP A 131 12.59 -17.16 -2.43
N ILE A 132 13.61 -16.30 -2.55
CA ILE A 132 13.90 -15.51 -3.74
C ILE A 132 15.22 -15.99 -4.34
N ASP A 133 15.21 -16.26 -5.64
CA ASP A 133 16.37 -16.60 -6.46
C ASP A 133 16.51 -15.55 -7.57
N PRO A 134 17.38 -14.54 -7.41
CA PRO A 134 17.54 -13.48 -8.40
C PRO A 134 18.14 -13.93 -9.74
N ASN A 135 18.61 -15.18 -9.81
CA ASN A 135 19.14 -15.76 -11.04
C ASN A 135 18.14 -16.72 -11.72
N GLY A 136 16.90 -16.78 -11.22
CA GLY A 136 15.88 -17.72 -11.70
C GLY A 136 15.15 -17.28 -12.97
N ALA A 137 15.42 -16.07 -13.47
CA ALA A 137 14.84 -15.52 -14.70
C ALA A 137 15.71 -14.39 -15.25
N GLU A 138 15.37 -13.87 -16.43
CA GLU A 138 16.01 -12.70 -17.02
C GLU A 138 15.71 -11.44 -16.19
N THR A 139 16.67 -10.53 -16.10
CA THR A 139 16.60 -9.31 -15.29
C THR A 139 15.36 -8.47 -15.57
N GLU A 140 14.95 -8.34 -16.84
CA GLU A 140 13.75 -7.59 -17.24
C GLU A 140 12.46 -8.22 -16.70
N GLN A 141 12.36 -9.55 -16.69
CA GLN A 141 11.19 -10.27 -16.13
C GLN A 141 11.09 -10.05 -14.62
N ILE A 142 12.24 -10.05 -13.93
CA ILE A 142 12.32 -9.76 -12.48
C ILE A 142 11.85 -8.35 -12.19
N ILE A 143 12.36 -7.35 -12.94
CA ILE A 143 11.96 -5.95 -12.81
C ILE A 143 10.46 -5.81 -12.98
N ASN A 144 9.90 -6.34 -14.07
CA ASN A 144 8.48 -6.28 -14.37
C ASN A 144 7.62 -6.89 -13.25
N THR A 145 8.07 -7.99 -12.65
CA THR A 145 7.35 -8.65 -11.54
C THR A 145 7.47 -7.87 -10.24
N VAL A 146 8.65 -7.36 -9.90
CA VAL A 146 8.87 -6.54 -8.69
C VAL A 146 8.03 -5.27 -8.72
N GLN A 147 7.94 -4.59 -9.86
CA GLN A 147 7.15 -3.37 -10.04
C GLN A 147 5.62 -3.57 -9.88
N LYS A 148 5.14 -4.82 -10.03
CA LYS A 148 3.73 -5.18 -9.77
C LYS A 148 3.41 -5.37 -8.29
N CYS A 149 4.40 -5.33 -7.38
CA CYS A 149 4.17 -5.51 -5.95
C CYS A 149 3.25 -4.41 -5.40
N PRO A 150 2.00 -4.72 -4.98
CA PRO A 150 1.03 -3.67 -4.68
C PRO A 150 1.30 -2.94 -3.35
N SER A 151 2.17 -3.49 -2.51
CA SER A 151 2.51 -2.92 -1.20
C SER A 151 3.87 -2.23 -1.15
N GLY A 152 4.64 -2.26 -2.24
CA GLY A 152 6.01 -1.76 -2.24
C GLY A 152 6.97 -2.55 -1.34
N ALA A 153 6.61 -3.80 -1.00
CA ALA A 153 7.46 -4.68 -0.19
C ALA A 153 8.69 -5.18 -0.94
N LEU A 154 8.62 -5.20 -2.27
CA LEU A 154 9.72 -5.58 -3.15
C LEU A 154 10.29 -4.34 -3.83
N SER A 155 11.62 -4.27 -3.89
CA SER A 155 12.39 -3.34 -4.70
C SER A 155 13.61 -4.06 -5.27
N PHE A 156 14.38 -3.41 -6.11
CA PHE A 156 15.59 -3.99 -6.68
C PHE A 156 16.70 -2.96 -6.82
N SER A 157 17.95 -3.45 -6.92
CA SER A 157 19.11 -2.64 -7.26
C SER A 157 19.82 -3.22 -8.49
N ILE A 158 20.31 -2.33 -9.35
CA ILE A 158 21.23 -2.62 -10.46
C ILE A 158 22.41 -1.66 -10.31
N ASP A 159 23.63 -2.14 -10.39
CA ASP A 159 24.86 -1.36 -10.27
C ASP A 159 24.88 -0.47 -9.00
N GLY A 160 24.32 -0.97 -7.90
CA GLY A 160 24.25 -0.27 -6.62
C GLY A 160 23.18 0.81 -6.50
N VAL A 161 22.40 1.05 -7.57
CA VAL A 161 21.29 2.00 -7.57
C VAL A 161 19.97 1.26 -7.24
N GLU A 162 19.28 1.70 -6.19
CA GLU A 162 18.01 1.10 -5.76
C GLU A 162 16.79 1.74 -6.45
N TYR A 163 15.92 0.89 -6.98
CA TYR A 163 14.67 1.24 -7.64
C TYR A 163 13.48 0.74 -6.82
N ARG A 164 12.67 1.66 -6.29
CA ARG A 164 11.52 1.39 -5.40
C ARG A 164 10.18 1.64 -6.06
N ASN A 165 10.17 2.42 -7.13
CA ASN A 165 8.97 2.85 -7.83
C ASN A 165 8.92 2.25 -9.23
N PRO A 166 7.72 2.05 -9.80
CA PRO A 166 7.58 1.75 -11.21
C PRO A 166 8.24 2.82 -12.09
N SER A 167 8.70 2.41 -13.26
CA SER A 167 9.27 3.31 -14.26
C SER A 167 8.21 4.28 -14.83
N GLU A 168 6.96 3.84 -14.89
CA GLU A 168 5.84 4.63 -15.39
C GLU A 168 5.14 5.38 -14.25
N GLN A 169 4.77 6.64 -14.51
CA GLN A 169 3.99 7.43 -13.59
C GLN A 169 2.53 6.94 -13.61
N ARG A 170 2.05 6.48 -12.45
CA ARG A 170 0.66 6.04 -12.27
C ARG A 170 -0.22 7.17 -11.77
N ASN A 171 -1.50 7.14 -12.17
CA ASN A 171 -2.48 8.07 -11.62
C ASN A 171 -2.75 7.77 -10.14
N PRO A 172 -2.98 8.82 -9.32
CA PRO A 172 -3.40 8.65 -7.94
C PRO A 172 -4.68 7.83 -7.84
N MET A 173 -4.62 6.67 -7.16
CA MET A 173 -5.76 5.76 -7.03
C MET A 173 -5.72 4.98 -5.72
N VAL A 174 -6.89 4.79 -5.12
CA VAL A 174 -7.13 3.85 -4.01
C VAL A 174 -7.92 2.68 -4.57
N THR A 175 -7.32 1.50 -4.62
CA THR A 175 -8.00 0.27 -5.07
C THR A 175 -8.37 -0.58 -3.87
N VAL A 176 -9.66 -0.92 -3.76
CA VAL A 176 -10.18 -1.81 -2.72
C VAL A 176 -9.95 -3.25 -3.16
N SER A 177 -8.94 -3.93 -2.58
CA SER A 177 -8.68 -5.34 -2.91
C SER A 177 -9.76 -6.24 -2.31
N LYS A 178 -10.24 -7.22 -3.10
CA LYS A 178 -11.21 -8.21 -2.61
C LYS A 178 -10.61 -8.97 -1.41
N ASN A 179 -11.30 -8.93 -0.27
CA ASN A 179 -10.87 -9.57 0.99
C ASN A 179 -9.45 -9.18 1.45
N GLY A 180 -8.97 -8.02 1.02
CA GLY A 180 -7.60 -7.56 1.22
C GLY A 180 -7.50 -6.09 1.66
N PRO A 181 -6.32 -5.46 1.48
CA PRO A 181 -6.06 -4.09 1.86
C PRO A 181 -6.67 -3.06 0.91
N PHE A 182 -6.49 -1.78 1.24
CA PHE A 182 -6.49 -0.72 0.25
C PHE A 182 -5.11 -0.67 -0.40
N CYS A 183 -5.04 -0.81 -1.73
CA CYS A 183 -3.81 -0.61 -2.51
C CYS A 183 -3.79 0.83 -3.04
N ILE A 184 -2.75 1.55 -2.70
CA ILE A 184 -2.57 2.97 -3.03
C ILE A 184 -1.54 3.07 -4.14
N THR A 185 -1.78 3.90 -5.15
CA THR A 185 -0.86 4.19 -6.25
C THR A 185 -0.81 5.69 -6.56
N GLY A 186 0.16 6.12 -7.35
CA GLY A 186 0.28 7.49 -7.86
C GLY A 186 0.76 8.50 -6.82
N GLY A 187 1.40 8.05 -5.75
CA GLY A 187 2.03 8.92 -4.75
C GLY A 187 1.02 9.73 -3.94
N ILE A 188 -0.13 9.15 -3.59
CA ILE A 188 -1.08 9.75 -2.64
C ILE A 188 -0.37 9.92 -1.30
N GLU A 189 -0.37 11.13 -0.77
CA GLU A 189 0.26 11.45 0.52
C GLU A 189 -0.53 10.82 1.67
N LEU A 190 0.16 10.09 2.55
CA LEU A 190 -0.42 9.53 3.77
C LEU A 190 -0.05 10.42 4.96
N ILE A 191 -1.06 10.98 5.63
CA ILE A 191 -0.92 11.92 6.73
C ILE A 191 -1.49 11.31 8.01
N GLY A 192 -0.80 11.48 9.13
CA GLY A 192 -1.25 11.03 10.45
C GLY A 192 -0.11 10.87 11.45
N GLU A 193 -0.47 10.49 12.66
CA GLU A 193 0.50 10.28 13.74
C GLU A 193 1.26 8.95 13.54
N ASN A 194 2.56 8.98 13.84
CA ASN A 194 3.42 7.78 13.89
C ASN A 194 3.47 6.95 12.59
N ILE A 195 3.29 7.60 11.43
CA ILE A 195 3.44 6.94 10.13
C ILE A 195 4.92 6.75 9.86
N ARG A 196 5.35 5.49 9.71
CA ARG A 196 6.70 5.14 9.32
C ARG A 196 6.63 4.15 8.17
N PHE A 197 7.02 4.60 6.98
CA PHE A 197 7.27 3.70 5.86
C PHE A 197 8.46 2.81 6.21
N GLY A 198 8.34 1.51 5.92
CA GLY A 198 9.43 0.55 6.16
C GLY A 198 10.65 0.83 5.29
N ASP A 199 11.80 0.28 5.68
CA ASP A 199 13.03 0.40 4.89
C ASP A 199 12.82 -0.18 3.48
N GLY A 200 13.23 0.56 2.46
CA GLY A 200 13.01 0.22 1.05
C GLY A 200 11.57 0.38 0.55
N ALA A 201 10.64 0.87 1.38
CA ALA A 201 9.26 1.09 0.96
C ALA A 201 9.15 2.17 -0.13
N SER A 202 8.20 1.98 -1.04
CA SER A 202 7.81 2.99 -2.01
C SER A 202 6.92 4.05 -1.36
N LEU A 203 7.12 5.32 -1.73
CA LEU A 203 6.18 6.40 -1.42
C LEU A 203 5.16 6.61 -2.54
N GLU A 204 5.41 6.01 -3.69
CA GLU A 204 4.52 6.06 -4.85
C GLU A 204 3.36 5.06 -4.70
N HIS A 205 3.62 3.88 -4.09
CA HIS A 205 2.60 2.88 -3.86
C HIS A 205 2.82 2.14 -2.54
N TYR A 206 1.71 1.82 -1.87
CA TYR A 206 1.72 1.12 -0.59
C TYR A 206 0.35 0.49 -0.32
N ALA A 207 0.29 -0.42 0.66
CA ALA A 207 -0.96 -1.08 1.05
C ALA A 207 -1.36 -0.71 2.49
N LEU A 208 -2.62 -0.27 2.67
CA LEU A 208 -3.18 0.08 3.98
C LEU A 208 -4.08 -1.01 4.54
N CYS A 209 -3.95 -1.27 5.83
CA CYS A 209 -4.76 -2.26 6.54
C CYS A 209 -6.24 -1.89 6.53
N ARG A 210 -7.09 -2.81 6.06
CA ARG A 210 -8.54 -2.67 6.04
C ARG A 210 -9.26 -3.64 6.98
N CYS A 211 -8.56 -4.69 7.42
CA CYS A 211 -9.13 -5.73 8.28
C CYS A 211 -9.03 -5.42 9.80
N GLY A 212 -8.31 -4.37 10.18
CA GLY A 212 -8.11 -3.97 11.57
C GLY A 212 -7.07 -4.78 12.35
N ALA A 213 -6.59 -5.91 11.83
CA ALA A 213 -5.74 -6.86 12.55
C ALA A 213 -4.22 -6.65 12.35
N SER A 214 -3.78 -5.85 11.37
CA SER A 214 -2.36 -5.62 11.13
C SER A 214 -1.62 -5.21 12.42
N ASN A 215 -0.45 -5.76 12.62
CA ASN A 215 0.47 -5.36 13.70
C ASN A 215 1.29 -4.14 13.31
N ASN A 216 1.37 -3.83 12.01
CA ASN A 216 2.12 -2.71 11.43
C ASN A 216 1.22 -1.56 10.94
N LYS A 217 0.14 -1.24 11.66
CA LYS A 217 -0.79 -0.16 11.27
C LYS A 217 -0.07 1.19 11.10
N PRO A 218 -0.40 1.96 10.06
CA PRO A 218 -1.55 1.81 9.16
C PRO A 218 -1.33 0.82 8.01
N PHE A 219 -0.13 0.31 7.79
CA PHE A 219 0.19 -0.56 6.66
C PHE A 219 -0.39 -1.96 6.83
N CYS A 220 -0.63 -2.61 5.69
CA CYS A 220 -0.98 -4.02 5.66
C CYS A 220 0.27 -4.88 5.86
N ASP A 221 0.16 -5.95 6.64
CA ASP A 221 1.20 -6.95 6.88
C ASP A 221 0.74 -8.37 6.51
N GLY A 222 -0.41 -8.47 5.80
CA GLY A 222 -0.98 -9.75 5.39
C GLY A 222 -1.89 -10.44 6.41
N GLU A 223 -2.07 -9.87 7.62
CA GLU A 223 -2.93 -10.47 8.66
C GLU A 223 -4.37 -10.74 8.20
N HIS A 224 -4.88 -10.01 7.19
CA HIS A 224 -6.21 -10.25 6.63
C HIS A 224 -6.39 -11.69 6.14
N GLY A 225 -5.34 -12.32 5.60
CA GLY A 225 -5.37 -13.72 5.20
C GLY A 225 -5.46 -14.67 6.40
N ARG A 226 -4.71 -14.41 7.49
CA ARG A 226 -4.69 -15.24 8.70
C ARG A 226 -6.00 -15.22 9.47
N ILE A 227 -6.65 -14.05 9.57
CA ILE A 227 -7.93 -13.89 10.24
C ILE A 227 -9.13 -14.23 9.34
N ASN A 228 -8.86 -14.66 8.10
CA ASN A 228 -9.89 -14.97 7.11
C ASN A 228 -10.85 -13.78 6.88
N PHE A 229 -10.30 -12.56 6.77
CA PHE A 229 -11.09 -11.36 6.54
C PHE A 229 -11.90 -11.47 5.26
N ARG A 230 -13.19 -11.13 5.35
CA ARG A 230 -14.12 -11.08 4.21
C ARG A 230 -14.79 -9.71 4.16
N ASP A 231 -14.95 -9.22 2.96
CA ASP A 231 -15.67 -7.97 2.65
C ASP A 231 -16.91 -8.26 1.81
N GLU A 232 -17.60 -9.32 2.15
CA GLU A 232 -18.84 -9.71 1.48
C GLU A 232 -19.77 -8.49 1.35
N GLN A 233 -19.99 -8.11 0.12
CA GLN A 233 -21.03 -7.22 -0.38
C GLN A 233 -21.80 -7.96 -1.44
#